data_3558510c20ba03173c1202dcfe2f99ae
#
_entry.id   3558510c20ba03173c1202dcfe2f99ae
#
_cell.length_a   1.000
_cell.length_b   1.000
_cell.length_c   1.000
_cell.angle_alpha   90.00
_cell.angle_beta   90.00
_cell.angle_gamma   90.00
#
_symmetry.space_group_name_H-M   'P 1'
#
loop_
_entity.id
_entity.type
_entity.pdbx_description
1 polymer ?
#
loop_
_entity_poly.entity_id
_entity_poly.type
_entity_poly.pdbx_seq_one_letter_code
_entity_poly.pdbx_strand_id
1 'polypeptide(L)'
;MHLVVGLGNPGRDYVGTRHNIGFEVIDSLAYRLGWMSNATDFDRVARVKFDGLTMDGLASLPGGGSEKLLLLKPTTYMNLSGRSVQGAMAFYGLSPSDVLIVLDDVALPCGRLRLRSSGSSGGHNGLKDIERALGTADYPRLRVGVDAPPSRVAQKDYVLGRFTESQQQKLDPAVNRACGAVLSWIEKGIETAMNVFNAEEKVSE
;
A
#
# COMPACT_ATOMS: atom_id res chain seq x y z
N MET A 1 3.69 -10.63 14.10
CA MET A 1 4.45 -9.69 13.25
C MET A 1 3.73 -9.54 11.94
N HIS A 2 3.59 -8.31 11.45
CA HIS A 2 2.90 -8.01 10.19
C HIS A 2 3.86 -7.41 9.18
N LEU A 3 3.59 -7.63 7.89
CA LEU A 3 4.30 -7.03 6.76
C LEU A 3 3.32 -6.14 5.97
N VAL A 4 3.64 -4.87 5.81
CA VAL A 4 2.90 -3.96 4.93
C VAL A 4 3.79 -3.57 3.77
N VAL A 5 3.32 -3.86 2.56
CA VAL A 5 4.04 -3.60 1.32
C VAL A 5 3.31 -2.52 0.53
N GLY A 6 3.94 -1.39 0.31
CA GLY A 6 3.46 -0.41 -0.66
C GLY A 6 4.01 -0.73 -2.05
N LEU A 7 3.14 -0.84 -3.04
CA LEU A 7 3.57 -1.03 -4.42
C LEU A 7 3.87 0.30 -5.10
N GLY A 8 4.90 0.29 -5.94
CA GLY A 8 5.37 1.43 -6.72
C GLY A 8 6.57 1.06 -7.59
N ASN A 9 7.01 1.99 -8.42
CA ASN A 9 8.24 1.88 -9.21
C ASN A 9 9.35 2.74 -8.58
N PRO A 10 10.60 2.25 -8.54
CA PRO A 10 11.72 3.03 -8.04
C PRO A 10 12.14 4.12 -9.03
N GLY A 11 12.71 5.20 -8.51
CA GLY A 11 13.31 6.28 -9.30
C GLY A 11 12.48 7.57 -9.32
N ARG A 12 13.18 8.68 -9.56
CA ARG A 12 12.61 10.04 -9.48
C ARG A 12 11.50 10.30 -10.49
N ASP A 13 11.49 9.60 -11.61
CA ASP A 13 10.48 9.77 -12.67
C ASP A 13 9.10 9.29 -12.24
N TYR A 14 9.06 8.36 -11.27
CA TYR A 14 7.81 7.77 -10.78
C TYR A 14 7.27 8.41 -9.49
N VAL A 15 8.01 9.34 -8.89
CA VAL A 15 7.56 10.05 -7.68
C VAL A 15 6.29 10.86 -7.98
N GLY A 16 5.25 10.67 -7.14
CA GLY A 16 3.96 11.34 -7.28
C GLY A 16 3.12 10.82 -8.45
N THR A 17 3.46 9.66 -9.03
CA THR A 17 2.59 9.00 -10.01
C THR A 17 1.51 8.17 -9.31
N ARG A 18 0.39 7.92 -10.01
CA ARG A 18 -0.73 7.12 -9.48
C ARG A 18 -0.28 5.73 -9.06
N HIS A 19 0.64 5.13 -9.82
CA HIS A 19 1.17 3.79 -9.53
C HIS A 19 2.04 3.72 -8.28
N ASN A 20 2.49 4.88 -7.76
CA ASN A 20 3.30 4.97 -6.54
C ASN A 20 2.50 5.33 -5.28
N ILE A 21 1.16 5.36 -5.35
CA ILE A 21 0.33 5.66 -4.16
C ILE A 21 0.59 4.68 -3.00
N GLY A 22 0.96 3.44 -3.30
CA GLY A 22 1.37 2.48 -2.27
C GLY A 22 2.61 2.94 -1.52
N PHE A 23 3.60 3.54 -2.18
CA PHE A 23 4.79 4.12 -1.54
C PHE A 23 4.41 5.30 -0.64
N GLU A 24 3.52 6.18 -1.10
CA GLU A 24 3.05 7.34 -0.34
C GLU A 24 2.34 6.92 0.96
N VAL A 25 1.56 5.84 0.93
CA VAL A 25 0.93 5.29 2.14
C VAL A 25 1.99 4.75 3.11
N ILE A 26 3.04 4.05 2.63
CA ILE A 26 4.14 3.58 3.48
C ILE A 26 4.89 4.74 4.12
N ASP A 27 5.20 5.78 3.37
CA ASP A 27 5.89 6.98 3.86
C ASP A 27 5.06 7.66 4.96
N SER A 28 3.78 7.88 4.69
CA SER A 28 2.83 8.48 5.66
C SER A 28 2.67 7.62 6.91
N LEU A 29 2.61 6.29 6.76
CA LEU A 29 2.49 5.37 7.90
C LEU A 29 3.74 5.40 8.79
N ALA A 30 4.95 5.35 8.20
CA ALA A 30 6.20 5.42 8.93
C ALA A 30 6.34 6.75 9.70
N TYR A 31 5.95 7.86 9.06
CA TYR A 31 5.91 9.17 9.72
C TYR A 31 4.91 9.20 10.88
N ARG A 32 3.69 8.70 10.68
CA ARG A 32 2.65 8.61 11.72
C ARG A 32 3.05 7.74 12.90
N LEU A 33 3.86 6.71 12.69
CA LEU A 33 4.41 5.84 13.74
C LEU A 33 5.58 6.50 14.49
N GLY A 34 6.02 7.69 14.10
CA GLY A 34 7.17 8.38 14.69
C GLY A 34 8.52 7.75 14.32
N TRP A 35 8.56 6.92 13.27
CA TRP A 35 9.80 6.28 12.82
C TRP A 35 10.66 7.18 11.95
N MET A 36 10.11 8.31 11.52
CA MET A 36 10.78 9.36 10.76
C MET A 36 10.40 10.75 11.27
N SER A 37 11.32 11.70 11.12
CA SER A 37 11.09 13.10 11.48
C SER A 37 10.37 13.90 10.39
N ASN A 38 10.40 13.40 9.14
CA ASN A 38 9.76 14.01 7.98
C ASN A 38 9.17 12.91 7.08
N ALA A 39 7.95 13.11 6.57
CA ALA A 39 7.25 12.13 5.74
C ALA A 39 7.97 11.79 4.41
N THR A 40 8.92 12.60 3.97
CA THR A 40 9.70 12.37 2.74
C THR A 40 11.04 11.67 2.96
N ASP A 41 11.36 11.29 4.19
CA ASP A 41 12.68 10.79 4.55
C ASP A 41 12.82 9.25 4.46
N PHE A 42 11.78 8.52 4.11
CA PHE A 42 11.80 7.05 4.11
C PHE A 42 12.99 6.48 3.36
N ASP A 43 13.18 6.91 2.11
CA ASP A 43 14.25 6.40 1.25
C ASP A 43 15.66 6.71 1.78
N ARG A 44 15.80 7.74 2.62
CA ARG A 44 17.08 8.14 3.24
C ARG A 44 17.42 7.32 4.48
N VAL A 45 16.41 6.92 5.27
CA VAL A 45 16.62 6.28 6.58
C VAL A 45 16.34 4.77 6.57
N ALA A 46 15.65 4.28 5.55
CA ALA A 46 15.34 2.86 5.38
C ALA A 46 16.59 2.02 5.10
N ARG A 47 16.50 0.74 5.43
CA ARG A 47 17.53 -0.25 5.11
C ARG A 47 17.22 -0.93 3.79
N VAL A 48 18.25 -1.18 2.99
CA VAL A 48 18.12 -1.98 1.77
C VAL A 48 18.07 -3.45 2.13
N LYS A 49 16.93 -4.13 1.93
CA LYS A 49 16.74 -5.55 2.20
C LYS A 49 15.61 -6.11 1.34
N PHE A 50 15.67 -7.37 0.96
CA PHE A 50 14.64 -8.05 0.15
C PHE A 50 14.35 -7.35 -1.19
N ASP A 51 15.36 -6.90 -1.91
CA ASP A 51 15.22 -6.09 -3.12
C ASP A 51 14.24 -4.90 -2.93
N GLY A 52 14.31 -4.26 -1.76
CA GLY A 52 13.44 -3.15 -1.37
C GLY A 52 14.05 -2.27 -0.29
N LEU A 53 13.38 -1.18 0.00
CA LEU A 53 13.64 -0.33 1.16
C LEU A 53 12.74 -0.78 2.29
N THR A 54 13.31 -1.02 3.47
CA THR A 54 12.59 -1.55 4.62
C THR A 54 12.80 -0.71 5.87
N MET A 55 11.75 -0.66 6.67
CA MET A 55 11.79 -0.10 8.03
C MET A 55 10.99 -1.02 8.95
N ASP A 56 11.54 -1.38 10.10
CA ASP A 56 10.90 -2.26 11.06
C ASP A 56 10.93 -1.69 12.48
N GLY A 57 9.93 -2.01 13.25
CA GLY A 57 9.80 -1.53 14.62
C GLY A 57 8.53 -2.03 15.31
N LEU A 58 8.25 -1.46 16.48
CA LEU A 58 6.98 -1.64 17.17
C LEU A 58 6.02 -0.54 16.71
N ALA A 59 4.90 -0.92 16.13
CA ALA A 59 3.81 -0.02 15.78
C ALA A 59 2.88 0.12 16.98
N SER A 60 2.70 1.33 17.48
CA SER A 60 1.69 1.65 18.50
C SER A 60 0.29 1.54 17.87
N LEU A 61 -0.62 0.84 18.55
CA LEU A 61 -1.97 0.56 18.06
C LEU A 61 -3.00 1.53 18.67
N PRO A 62 -4.07 1.89 17.93
CA PRO A 62 -5.07 2.86 18.40
C PRO A 62 -5.80 2.45 19.70
N GLY A 63 -6.05 1.16 19.91
CA GLY A 63 -6.67 0.62 21.13
C GLY A 63 -5.69 0.35 22.26
N GLY A 64 -4.41 0.68 22.10
CA GLY A 64 -3.34 0.42 23.04
C GLY A 64 -2.52 -0.82 22.68
N GLY A 65 -1.34 -0.92 23.30
CA GLY A 65 -0.37 -1.97 22.97
C GLY A 65 0.46 -1.66 21.72
N SER A 66 1.24 -2.64 21.30
CA SER A 66 2.10 -2.50 20.13
C SER A 66 2.32 -3.85 19.44
N GLU A 67 2.52 -3.83 18.13
CA GLU A 67 2.81 -5.00 17.32
C GLU A 67 4.08 -4.81 16.49
N LYS A 68 4.82 -5.90 16.26
CA LYS A 68 5.97 -5.88 15.36
C LYS A 68 5.49 -5.69 13.92
N LEU A 69 6.01 -4.68 13.27
CA LEU A 69 5.66 -4.30 11.90
C LEU A 69 6.91 -4.14 11.05
N LEU A 70 6.86 -4.68 9.84
CA LEU A 70 7.81 -4.41 8.77
C LEU A 70 7.10 -3.63 7.65
N LEU A 71 7.65 -2.49 7.28
CA LEU A 71 7.26 -1.72 6.10
C LEU A 71 8.23 -2.04 4.97
N LEU A 72 7.71 -2.26 3.77
CA LEU A 72 8.51 -2.59 2.59
C LEU A 72 8.02 -1.79 1.37
N LYS A 73 8.96 -1.09 0.73
CA LYS A 73 8.82 -0.50 -0.60
C LYS A 73 9.72 -1.30 -1.54
N PRO A 74 9.21 -2.19 -2.43
CA PRO A 74 10.02 -2.89 -3.41
C PRO A 74 10.80 -1.89 -4.28
N THR A 75 12.10 -2.10 -4.47
CA THR A 75 12.92 -1.32 -5.40
C THR A 75 13.10 -2.03 -6.74
N THR A 76 12.38 -3.11 -6.95
CA THR A 76 12.13 -3.74 -8.26
C THR A 76 11.13 -2.90 -9.04
N TYR A 77 11.07 -3.09 -10.38
CA TYR A 77 9.91 -2.59 -11.11
C TYR A 77 8.65 -3.35 -10.72
N MET A 78 7.48 -2.71 -10.93
CA MET A 78 6.16 -3.21 -10.51
C MET A 78 5.93 -4.70 -10.84
N ASN A 79 6.30 -5.14 -12.03
CA ASN A 79 6.14 -6.51 -12.50
C ASN A 79 7.14 -7.53 -11.89
N LEU A 80 7.96 -7.12 -10.93
CA LEU A 80 8.91 -7.95 -10.18
C LEU A 80 8.74 -7.79 -8.66
N SER A 81 7.63 -7.22 -8.19
CA SER A 81 7.37 -6.95 -6.77
C SER A 81 7.24 -8.24 -5.94
N GLY A 82 6.82 -9.34 -6.55
CA GLY A 82 6.65 -10.63 -5.88
C GLY A 82 7.93 -11.17 -5.26
N ARG A 83 9.07 -10.91 -5.87
CA ARG A 83 10.38 -11.32 -5.34
C ARG A 83 10.68 -10.66 -3.99
N SER A 84 10.43 -9.36 -3.86
CA SER A 84 10.61 -8.63 -2.61
C SER A 84 9.69 -9.14 -1.51
N VAL A 85 8.41 -9.35 -1.84
CA VAL A 85 7.41 -9.85 -0.90
C VAL A 85 7.75 -11.26 -0.41
N GLN A 86 8.02 -12.18 -1.35
CA GLN A 86 8.39 -13.56 -1.02
C GLN A 86 9.67 -13.63 -0.17
N GLY A 87 10.69 -12.83 -0.50
CA GLY A 87 11.93 -12.77 0.25
C GLY A 87 11.73 -12.32 1.71
N ALA A 88 10.91 -11.29 1.93
CA ALA A 88 10.57 -10.81 3.26
C ALA A 88 9.76 -11.86 4.05
N MET A 89 8.73 -12.44 3.42
CA MET A 89 7.91 -13.47 4.05
C MET A 89 8.73 -14.70 4.46
N ALA A 90 9.58 -15.20 3.58
CA ALA A 90 10.42 -16.37 3.86
C ALA A 90 11.40 -16.10 4.99
N PHE A 91 12.00 -14.91 5.05
CA PHE A 91 12.95 -14.54 6.09
C PHE A 91 12.32 -14.47 7.49
N TYR A 92 11.09 -13.95 7.58
CA TYR A 92 10.41 -13.77 8.87
C TYR A 92 9.41 -14.89 9.19
N GLY A 93 9.26 -15.90 8.33
CA GLY A 93 8.32 -17.01 8.53
C GLY A 93 6.85 -16.56 8.51
N LEU A 94 6.51 -15.59 7.65
CA LEU A 94 5.17 -15.02 7.58
C LEU A 94 4.26 -15.84 6.67
N SER A 95 3.01 -15.97 7.08
CA SER A 95 1.93 -16.51 6.23
C SER A 95 1.34 -15.41 5.33
N PRO A 96 0.61 -15.74 4.26
CA PRO A 96 -0.06 -14.74 3.41
C PRO A 96 -1.03 -13.85 4.18
N SER A 97 -1.66 -14.33 5.26
CA SER A 97 -2.56 -13.54 6.12
C SER A 97 -1.85 -12.46 6.94
N ASP A 98 -0.52 -12.60 7.14
CA ASP A 98 0.29 -11.61 7.86
C ASP A 98 0.77 -10.46 6.95
N VAL A 99 0.39 -10.48 5.67
CA VAL A 99 0.85 -9.51 4.66
C VAL A 99 -0.31 -8.66 4.17
N LEU A 100 -0.14 -7.35 4.14
CA LEU A 100 -1.06 -6.41 3.50
C LEU A 100 -0.35 -5.70 2.35
N ILE A 101 -0.91 -5.83 1.14
CA ILE A 101 -0.41 -5.14 -0.05
C ILE A 101 -1.22 -3.87 -0.29
N VAL A 102 -0.55 -2.72 -0.38
CA VAL A 102 -1.16 -1.41 -0.67
C VAL A 102 -0.84 -1.02 -2.11
N LEU A 103 -1.87 -0.68 -2.89
CA LEU A 103 -1.76 -0.43 -4.33
C LEU A 103 -2.81 0.55 -4.85
N ASP A 104 -2.60 1.05 -6.08
CA ASP A 104 -3.59 1.83 -6.83
C ASP A 104 -4.70 0.95 -7.43
N ASP A 105 -5.89 1.54 -7.60
CA ASP A 105 -7.00 0.89 -8.29
C ASP A 105 -7.74 1.89 -9.19
N VAL A 106 -7.65 1.66 -10.51
CA VAL A 106 -8.33 2.49 -11.51
C VAL A 106 -9.84 2.26 -11.59
N ALA A 107 -10.36 1.20 -10.98
CA ALA A 107 -11.80 0.92 -10.94
C ALA A 107 -12.50 1.61 -9.75
N LEU A 108 -11.75 2.33 -8.92
CA LEU A 108 -12.29 3.08 -7.78
C LEU A 108 -12.14 4.59 -8.01
N PRO A 109 -13.13 5.40 -7.60
CA PRO A 109 -12.99 6.84 -7.57
C PRO A 109 -11.76 7.28 -6.76
N CYS A 110 -11.12 8.38 -7.19
CA CYS A 110 -9.94 8.93 -6.52
C CYS A 110 -10.20 9.20 -5.03
N GLY A 111 -9.31 8.67 -4.18
CA GLY A 111 -9.41 8.75 -2.72
C GLY A 111 -10.29 7.69 -2.07
N ARG A 112 -11.05 6.88 -2.85
CA ARG A 112 -11.82 5.76 -2.31
C ARG A 112 -10.90 4.63 -1.87
N LEU A 113 -11.13 4.09 -0.66
CA LEU A 113 -10.42 2.92 -0.16
C LEU A 113 -11.26 1.66 -0.31
N ARG A 114 -10.60 0.53 -0.57
CA ARG A 114 -11.21 -0.80 -0.57
C ARG A 114 -10.23 -1.85 -0.07
N LEU A 115 -10.51 -2.39 1.13
CA LEU A 115 -9.81 -3.57 1.64
C LEU A 115 -10.49 -4.84 1.12
N ARG A 116 -9.68 -5.88 0.92
CA ARG A 116 -10.11 -7.25 0.62
C ARG A 116 -9.18 -8.23 1.32
N SER A 117 -9.72 -9.33 1.82
CA SER A 117 -8.95 -10.44 2.38
C SER A 117 -8.23 -11.25 1.31
N SER A 118 -8.78 -11.29 0.09
CA SER A 118 -8.26 -12.02 -1.07
C SER A 118 -8.81 -11.44 -2.37
N GLY A 119 -8.46 -12.00 -3.51
CA GLY A 119 -9.05 -11.68 -4.81
C GLY A 119 -8.03 -11.64 -5.94
N SER A 120 -8.51 -11.59 -7.19
CA SER A 120 -7.66 -11.53 -8.39
C SER A 120 -6.88 -10.22 -8.49
N SER A 121 -5.83 -10.23 -9.30
CA SER A 121 -5.00 -9.05 -9.59
C SER A 121 -5.75 -7.89 -10.23
N GLY A 122 -6.91 -8.14 -10.86
CA GLY A 122 -7.67 -7.11 -11.56
C GLY A 122 -6.88 -6.40 -12.66
N GLY A 123 -5.88 -7.06 -13.24
CA GLY A 123 -5.00 -6.47 -14.24
C GLY A 123 -3.76 -5.76 -13.68
N HIS A 124 -3.66 -5.56 -12.37
CA HIS A 124 -2.52 -4.89 -11.76
C HIS A 124 -1.25 -5.76 -11.80
N ASN A 125 -0.20 -5.28 -12.47
CA ASN A 125 1.01 -6.06 -12.73
C ASN A 125 1.76 -6.48 -11.46
N GLY A 126 1.79 -5.64 -10.44
CA GLY A 126 2.40 -5.98 -9.15
C GLY A 126 1.68 -7.13 -8.46
N LEU A 127 0.33 -7.12 -8.44
CA LEU A 127 -0.44 -8.22 -7.86
C LEU A 127 -0.25 -9.53 -8.66
N LYS A 128 -0.23 -9.47 -10.00
CA LYS A 128 0.04 -10.66 -10.84
C LYS A 128 1.38 -11.31 -10.48
N ASP A 129 2.40 -10.49 -10.27
CA ASP A 129 3.73 -11.00 -9.94
C ASP A 129 3.79 -11.57 -8.51
N ILE A 130 3.11 -10.91 -7.55
CA ILE A 130 2.98 -11.42 -6.18
C ILE A 130 2.20 -12.74 -6.16
N GLU A 131 1.06 -12.83 -6.85
CA GLU A 131 0.28 -14.07 -7.00
C GLU A 131 1.15 -15.22 -7.55
N ARG A 132 1.96 -14.93 -8.59
CA ARG A 132 2.89 -15.91 -9.16
C ARG A 132 3.97 -16.33 -8.17
N ALA A 133 4.57 -15.37 -7.43
CA ALA A 133 5.65 -15.64 -6.48
C ALA A 133 5.17 -16.40 -5.25
N LEU A 134 3.99 -16.10 -4.72
CA LEU A 134 3.42 -16.72 -3.54
C LEU A 134 2.63 -17.99 -3.85
N GLY A 135 2.23 -18.23 -5.11
CA GLY A 135 1.37 -19.34 -5.51
C GLY A 135 -0.08 -19.21 -5.04
N THR A 136 -0.48 -18.05 -4.54
CA THR A 136 -1.84 -17.79 -4.02
C THR A 136 -2.24 -16.35 -4.22
N ALA A 137 -3.56 -16.10 -4.31
CA ALA A 137 -4.18 -14.78 -4.26
C ALA A 137 -4.84 -14.50 -2.89
N ASP A 138 -4.66 -15.40 -1.92
CA ASP A 138 -5.29 -15.32 -0.60
C ASP A 138 -4.39 -14.54 0.39
N TYR A 139 -4.26 -13.24 0.17
CA TYR A 139 -3.58 -12.30 1.05
C TYR A 139 -4.35 -10.97 1.09
N PRO A 140 -4.36 -10.27 2.25
CA PRO A 140 -4.95 -8.96 2.42
C PRO A 140 -4.40 -7.91 1.44
N ARG A 141 -5.30 -7.05 0.95
CA ARG A 141 -4.93 -5.90 0.10
C ARG A 141 -5.76 -4.68 0.41
N LEU A 142 -5.11 -3.53 0.40
CA LEU A 142 -5.71 -2.21 0.49
C LEU A 142 -5.56 -1.51 -0.87
N ARG A 143 -6.68 -1.31 -1.55
CA ARG A 143 -6.74 -0.62 -2.84
C ARG A 143 -7.10 0.84 -2.62
N VAL A 144 -6.31 1.74 -3.18
CA VAL A 144 -6.53 3.19 -3.17
C VAL A 144 -7.00 3.62 -4.55
N GLY A 145 -8.19 4.17 -4.64
CA GLY A 145 -8.77 4.63 -5.90
C GLY A 145 -7.99 5.81 -6.49
N VAL A 146 -7.78 5.75 -7.81
CA VAL A 146 -7.06 6.77 -8.57
C VAL A 146 -7.83 7.28 -9.79
N ASP A 147 -9.13 6.98 -9.88
CA ASP A 147 -10.03 7.16 -11.03
C ASP A 147 -9.68 6.28 -12.24
N ALA A 148 -10.66 6.09 -13.12
CA ALA A 148 -10.45 5.43 -14.39
C ALA A 148 -9.71 6.34 -15.38
N PRO A 149 -8.88 5.76 -16.28
CA PRO A 149 -8.27 6.53 -17.35
C PRO A 149 -9.35 7.11 -18.29
N PRO A 150 -9.15 8.34 -18.82
CA PRO A 150 -9.98 8.87 -19.88
C PRO A 150 -9.99 7.92 -21.11
N SER A 151 -11.08 7.89 -21.86
CA SER A 151 -11.34 6.92 -22.95
C SER A 151 -10.25 6.81 -24.03
N ARG A 152 -9.37 7.79 -24.15
CA ARG A 152 -8.28 7.81 -25.14
C ARG A 152 -6.89 7.60 -24.56
N VAL A 153 -6.80 7.32 -23.25
CA VAL A 153 -5.52 7.14 -22.54
C VAL A 153 -5.37 5.67 -22.17
N ALA A 154 -4.26 5.05 -22.58
CA ALA A 154 -3.97 3.69 -22.17
C ALA A 154 -3.78 3.61 -20.62
N GLN A 155 -4.30 2.57 -20.00
CA GLN A 155 -4.22 2.42 -18.53
C GLN A 155 -2.78 2.52 -18.01
N LYS A 156 -1.82 1.94 -18.74
CA LYS A 156 -0.39 2.01 -18.39
C LYS A 156 0.09 3.45 -18.29
N ASP A 157 -0.21 4.27 -19.28
CA ASP A 157 0.25 5.67 -19.34
C ASP A 157 -0.46 6.51 -18.26
N TYR A 158 -1.72 6.20 -17.99
CA TYR A 158 -2.50 6.86 -16.94
C TYR A 158 -1.92 6.62 -15.55
N VAL A 159 -1.63 5.38 -15.17
CA VAL A 159 -1.10 5.08 -13.82
C VAL A 159 0.33 5.57 -13.63
N LEU A 160 1.10 5.69 -14.71
CA LEU A 160 2.43 6.31 -14.69
C LEU A 160 2.39 7.85 -14.73
N GLY A 161 1.22 8.44 -14.97
CA GLY A 161 1.01 9.89 -14.88
C GLY A 161 0.86 10.36 -13.43
N ARG A 162 1.24 11.62 -13.19
CA ARG A 162 1.07 12.27 -11.88
C ARG A 162 -0.39 12.66 -11.65
N PHE A 163 -0.77 12.78 -10.39
CA PHE A 163 -2.08 13.29 -9.99
C PHE A 163 -2.28 14.75 -10.41
N THR A 164 -3.52 15.12 -10.74
CA THR A 164 -3.91 16.52 -10.86
C THR A 164 -4.05 17.12 -9.45
N GLU A 165 -4.06 18.46 -9.35
CA GLU A 165 -4.25 19.14 -8.08
C GLU A 165 -5.57 18.76 -7.41
N SER A 166 -6.66 18.65 -8.18
CA SER A 166 -7.96 18.22 -7.67
C SER A 166 -7.97 16.77 -7.17
N GLN A 167 -7.17 15.88 -7.76
CA GLN A 167 -6.98 14.53 -7.26
C GLN A 167 -6.13 14.51 -6.00
N GLN A 168 -5.05 15.32 -5.94
CA GLN A 168 -4.19 15.41 -4.76
C GLN A 168 -4.97 15.83 -3.51
N GLN A 169 -5.87 16.81 -3.63
CA GLN A 169 -6.75 17.25 -2.54
C GLN A 169 -7.64 16.13 -1.97
N LYS A 170 -8.00 15.14 -2.80
CA LYS A 170 -8.75 13.96 -2.36
C LYS A 170 -7.85 12.86 -1.78
N LEU A 171 -6.61 12.79 -2.23
CA LEU A 171 -5.68 11.75 -1.82
C LEU A 171 -5.07 12.01 -0.45
N ASP A 172 -4.77 13.24 -0.09
CA ASP A 172 -4.17 13.55 1.21
C ASP A 172 -5.00 13.00 2.38
N PRO A 173 -6.33 13.24 2.47
CA PRO A 173 -7.15 12.59 3.50
C PRO A 173 -7.26 11.07 3.30
N ALA A 174 -7.27 10.57 2.06
CA ALA A 174 -7.35 9.14 1.78
C ALA A 174 -6.10 8.37 2.24
N VAL A 175 -4.90 8.94 2.04
CA VAL A 175 -3.64 8.37 2.55
C VAL A 175 -3.66 8.29 4.08
N ASN A 176 -4.13 9.34 4.76
CA ASN A 176 -4.29 9.31 6.22
C ASN A 176 -5.28 8.24 6.68
N ARG A 177 -6.41 8.06 5.97
CA ARG A 177 -7.37 6.97 6.23
C ARG A 177 -6.76 5.60 5.93
N ALA A 178 -5.96 5.47 4.89
CA ALA A 178 -5.25 4.24 4.55
C ALA A 178 -4.30 3.81 5.68
N CYS A 179 -3.57 4.75 6.30
CA CYS A 179 -2.78 4.46 7.50
C CYS A 179 -3.65 3.94 8.66
N GLY A 180 -4.82 4.54 8.89
CA GLY A 180 -5.79 4.05 9.87
C GLY A 180 -6.30 2.65 9.57
N ALA A 181 -6.57 2.36 8.29
CA ALA A 181 -7.01 1.04 7.83
C ALA A 181 -5.93 -0.04 8.06
N VAL A 182 -4.67 0.28 7.79
CA VAL A 182 -3.53 -0.61 8.09
C VAL A 182 -3.45 -0.92 9.59
N LEU A 183 -3.50 0.11 10.44
CA LEU A 183 -3.42 -0.09 11.90
C LEU A 183 -4.63 -0.86 12.44
N SER A 184 -5.83 -0.63 11.90
CA SER A 184 -7.03 -1.40 12.23
C SER A 184 -6.91 -2.87 11.81
N TRP A 185 -6.32 -3.16 10.63
CA TRP A 185 -6.04 -4.52 10.21
C TRP A 185 -5.07 -5.23 11.15
N ILE A 186 -3.99 -4.56 11.55
CA ILE A 186 -2.99 -5.11 12.48
C ILE A 186 -3.64 -5.43 13.84
N GLU A 187 -4.49 -4.53 14.35
CA GLU A 187 -5.09 -4.63 15.68
C GLU A 187 -6.30 -5.57 15.75
N LYS A 188 -7.17 -5.51 14.75
CA LYS A 188 -8.54 -6.10 14.79
C LYS A 188 -8.79 -7.10 13.67
N GLY A 189 -7.82 -7.34 12.81
CA GLY A 189 -7.93 -8.24 11.67
C GLY A 189 -8.64 -7.62 10.46
N ILE A 190 -8.57 -8.36 9.34
CA ILE A 190 -9.02 -7.86 8.03
C ILE A 190 -10.54 -7.62 7.97
N GLU A 191 -11.35 -8.49 8.58
CA GLU A 191 -12.82 -8.36 8.56
C GLU A 191 -13.28 -7.06 9.20
N THR A 192 -12.73 -6.74 10.38
CA THR A 192 -13.06 -5.48 11.08
C THR A 192 -12.60 -4.27 10.27
N ALA A 193 -11.39 -4.31 9.73
CA ALA A 193 -10.88 -3.23 8.90
C ALA A 193 -11.74 -3.04 7.63
N MET A 194 -12.19 -4.13 6.99
CA MET A 194 -13.10 -4.08 5.83
C MET A 194 -14.42 -3.41 6.19
N ASN A 195 -15.03 -3.79 7.31
CA ASN A 195 -16.32 -3.25 7.75
C ASN A 195 -16.25 -1.74 8.02
N VAL A 196 -15.15 -1.27 8.59
CA VAL A 196 -14.96 0.16 8.93
C VAL A 196 -14.57 0.99 7.71
N PHE A 197 -13.60 0.55 6.92
CA PHE A 197 -12.96 1.39 5.91
C PHE A 197 -13.51 1.22 4.48
N ASN A 198 -14.27 0.16 4.21
CA ASN A 198 -15.00 0.01 2.94
C ASN A 198 -16.33 0.80 2.92
N ALA A 199 -16.86 1.17 4.08
CA ALA A 199 -18.05 2.01 4.16
C ALA A 199 -17.83 3.35 3.45
N GLU A 200 -18.88 3.89 2.82
CA GLU A 200 -18.83 5.24 2.25
C GLU A 200 -18.77 6.25 3.38
N GLU A 201 -17.85 7.23 3.27
CA GLU A 201 -17.99 8.42 4.08
C GLU A 201 -19.32 9.09 3.70
N LYS A 202 -20.22 9.20 4.67
CA LYS A 202 -21.32 10.14 4.53
C LYS A 202 -20.68 11.53 4.50
N VAL A 203 -20.62 12.12 3.32
CA VAL A 203 -20.31 13.57 3.21
C VAL A 203 -21.44 14.24 3.99
N SER A 204 -21.14 14.77 5.17
CA SER A 204 -22.03 15.70 5.85
C SER A 204 -22.05 16.95 4.99
N GLU A 205 -23.21 17.18 4.34
CA GLU A 205 -23.54 18.44 3.68
C GLU A 205 -23.50 19.62 4.66
#